data_6ffbd8a979f648aab4d517fb0c690fcf
#
_entry.id   6ffbd8a979f648aab4d517fb0c690fcf
#
_cell.length_a   1.000
_cell.length_b   1.000
_cell.length_c   1.000
_cell.angle_alpha   90.00
_cell.angle_beta   90.00
_cell.angle_gamma   90.00
#
_symmetry.space_group_name_H-M   'P 1'
#
loop_
_entity.id
_entity.type
_entity.pdbx_description
1 polymer ?
#
loop_
_entity_poly.entity_id
_entity_poly.type
_entity_poly.pdbx_seq_one_letter_code
_entity_poly.pdbx_strand_id
1 'polypeptide(L)'
;MSIFKILKIITLGGIICSCGNSSKPLMINFSIQSNIKKNIISNADTLKLSILNPNNKKVDSVAFSMNSRRISDNTPLKSIALGEKILKATVFFEDKREVALLKIIVVNSNTPKLYNYELVNTYPHDITSYTQGLEFYKGVLYESTGQYGESKLRALDYKNNTILKNIELSPGYFGEGLTLLKDKIYQLTWQEGRGLIYDVNSFESLGNFKYGQSKEGWGICNNGSQFYKTDGSENIWILNSETLEEENFIQAYTNKGKLTNLNELEWVEGKIYANRYQKNGVAVINPANGAIEAVIDFKDLKDKVRIHPGLDVLNGMA
;
A
#
# COMPACT_ATOMS: atom_id res chain seq x y z
N MET A 1 -30.39 -10.01 -61.49
CA MET A 1 -29.83 -11.09 -62.29
C MET A 1 -28.45 -11.43 -61.78
N SER A 2 -28.33 -12.60 -61.24
CA SER A 2 -27.16 -13.14 -60.50
C SER A 2 -26.14 -13.70 -61.49
N ILE A 3 -24.84 -13.52 -61.17
CA ILE A 3 -23.80 -14.45 -61.65
C ILE A 3 -22.77 -14.62 -60.51
N PHE A 4 -22.83 -15.79 -59.87
CA PHE A 4 -21.80 -16.33 -58.99
C PHE A 4 -20.56 -16.75 -59.79
N LYS A 5 -19.38 -16.29 -59.41
CA LYS A 5 -18.11 -16.90 -59.82
C LYS A 5 -17.47 -17.60 -58.62
N ILE A 6 -17.43 -18.93 -58.73
CA ILE A 6 -16.78 -19.85 -57.83
C ILE A 6 -15.26 -19.78 -58.12
N LEU A 7 -14.46 -19.39 -57.12
CA LEU A 7 -13.01 -19.47 -57.18
C LEU A 7 -12.56 -20.70 -56.39
N LYS A 8 -12.03 -21.71 -57.11
CA LYS A 8 -11.39 -22.90 -56.51
C LYS A 8 -10.04 -22.51 -55.92
N ILE A 9 -9.88 -22.63 -54.63
CA ILE A 9 -8.58 -22.51 -53.94
C ILE A 9 -8.02 -23.92 -53.83
N ILE A 10 -6.87 -24.13 -54.48
CA ILE A 10 -6.05 -25.34 -54.35
C ILE A 10 -5.24 -25.19 -53.06
N THR A 11 -5.52 -26.00 -52.05
CA THR A 11 -4.75 -26.13 -50.85
C THR A 11 -3.54 -27.02 -51.11
N LEU A 12 -2.36 -26.39 -51.16
CA LEU A 12 -1.08 -27.11 -51.17
C LEU A 12 -0.73 -27.46 -49.73
N GLY A 13 -0.82 -28.76 -49.41
CA GLY A 13 -0.49 -29.26 -48.07
C GLY A 13 1.02 -29.20 -47.82
N GLY A 14 1.45 -28.24 -46.99
CA GLY A 14 2.76 -28.21 -46.43
C GLY A 14 2.79 -29.05 -45.15
N ILE A 15 3.48 -30.21 -45.18
CA ILE A 15 3.78 -31.02 -44.01
C ILE A 15 4.84 -30.24 -43.21
N ILE A 16 4.39 -29.54 -42.16
CA ILE A 16 5.30 -28.96 -41.17
C ILE A 16 5.63 -30.10 -40.19
N CYS A 17 6.79 -30.70 -40.32
CA CYS A 17 7.39 -31.50 -39.25
C CYS A 17 7.64 -30.56 -38.05
N SER A 18 6.71 -30.48 -37.11
CA SER A 18 6.92 -29.93 -35.81
C SER A 18 7.81 -30.92 -35.03
N CYS A 19 9.07 -30.61 -34.91
CA CYS A 19 9.90 -31.20 -33.89
C CYS A 19 9.38 -30.76 -32.52
N GLY A 20 8.51 -31.55 -31.93
CA GLY A 20 8.05 -31.38 -30.56
C GLY A 20 9.24 -31.60 -29.61
N ASN A 21 9.81 -30.51 -29.14
CA ASN A 21 10.58 -30.56 -27.89
C ASN A 21 9.60 -30.90 -26.76
N SER A 22 9.43 -32.16 -26.46
CA SER A 22 8.80 -32.61 -25.23
C SER A 22 9.73 -32.19 -24.09
N SER A 23 9.49 -30.98 -23.55
CA SER A 23 10.06 -30.60 -22.26
C SER A 23 9.53 -31.60 -21.24
N LYS A 24 10.40 -32.57 -20.83
CA LYS A 24 10.10 -33.40 -19.68
C LYS A 24 9.68 -32.49 -18.54
N PRO A 25 8.58 -32.81 -17.83
CA PRO A 25 8.23 -32.02 -16.66
C PRO A 25 9.43 -31.98 -15.72
N LEU A 26 9.83 -30.81 -15.28
CA LEU A 26 10.89 -30.66 -14.28
C LEU A 26 10.47 -31.51 -13.07
N MET A 27 11.20 -32.60 -12.81
CA MET A 27 10.95 -33.39 -11.61
C MET A 27 11.41 -32.57 -10.42
N ILE A 28 10.45 -32.01 -9.68
CA ILE A 28 10.69 -31.32 -8.41
C ILE A 28 11.10 -32.40 -7.39
N ASN A 29 12.38 -32.41 -6.98
CA ASN A 29 12.88 -33.38 -6.01
C ASN A 29 12.60 -32.95 -4.57
N PHE A 30 12.40 -31.65 -4.31
CA PHE A 30 12.28 -31.13 -2.96
C PHE A 30 11.12 -30.12 -2.85
N SER A 31 10.46 -30.11 -1.69
CA SER A 31 9.51 -29.06 -1.32
C SER A 31 9.71 -28.64 0.14
N ILE A 32 9.28 -27.43 0.47
CA ILE A 32 9.35 -26.93 1.85
C ILE A 32 8.21 -27.53 2.66
N GLN A 33 8.54 -28.20 3.77
CA GLN A 33 7.62 -28.53 4.84
C GLN A 33 7.69 -27.50 5.95
N SER A 34 6.56 -27.18 6.57
CA SER A 34 6.49 -26.23 7.66
C SER A 34 5.32 -26.50 8.60
N ASN A 35 5.32 -25.83 9.77
CA ASN A 35 4.21 -25.82 10.69
C ASN A 35 3.07 -24.85 10.28
N ILE A 36 3.11 -24.29 9.10
CA ILE A 36 2.14 -23.31 8.58
C ILE A 36 0.86 -24.02 8.17
N LYS A 37 -0.30 -23.41 8.51
CA LYS A 37 -1.62 -23.91 8.12
C LYS A 37 -2.22 -23.01 7.04
N LYS A 38 -2.63 -23.58 5.90
CA LYS A 38 -3.26 -22.84 4.79
C LYS A 38 -2.44 -21.61 4.34
N ASN A 39 -1.11 -21.72 4.37
CA ASN A 39 -0.17 -20.66 4.06
C ASN A 39 -0.22 -19.43 4.98
N ILE A 40 -0.87 -19.51 6.16
CA ILE A 40 -0.99 -18.42 7.13
C ILE A 40 -0.30 -18.83 8.42
N ILE A 41 0.46 -17.89 9.00
CA ILE A 41 1.12 -18.06 10.30
C ILE A 41 1.05 -16.74 11.08
N SER A 42 0.88 -16.85 12.40
CA SER A 42 0.87 -15.68 13.28
C SER A 42 2.27 -15.17 13.56
N ASN A 43 2.44 -13.85 13.71
CA ASN A 43 3.70 -13.28 14.15
C ASN A 43 4.08 -13.61 15.60
N ALA A 44 3.17 -14.18 16.41
CA ALA A 44 3.51 -14.73 17.72
C ALA A 44 4.16 -16.11 17.64
N ASP A 45 4.07 -16.79 16.50
CA ASP A 45 4.57 -18.14 16.33
C ASP A 45 6.07 -18.15 15.98
N THR A 46 6.66 -19.34 16.10
CA THR A 46 7.97 -19.67 15.56
C THR A 46 7.77 -20.50 14.31
N LEU A 47 8.34 -20.03 13.20
CA LEU A 47 8.35 -20.73 11.91
C LEU A 47 9.32 -21.90 12.00
N LYS A 48 8.82 -23.12 11.76
CA LYS A 48 9.63 -24.35 11.69
C LYS A 48 9.66 -24.84 10.26
N LEU A 49 10.85 -25.08 9.73
CA LEU A 49 11.08 -25.46 8.33
C LEU A 49 11.85 -26.78 8.24
N SER A 50 11.48 -27.58 7.27
CA SER A 50 12.23 -28.76 6.83
C SER A 50 12.02 -28.97 5.32
N ILE A 51 12.69 -29.95 4.75
CA ILE A 51 12.55 -30.34 3.35
C ILE A 51 11.89 -31.68 3.24
N LEU A 52 10.84 -31.78 2.43
CA LEU A 52 10.31 -33.04 1.93
C LEU A 52 11.21 -33.51 0.77
N ASN A 53 11.73 -34.71 0.88
CA ASN A 53 12.64 -35.37 -0.07
C ASN A 53 12.03 -36.70 -0.51
N PRO A 54 11.03 -36.73 -1.40
CA PRO A 54 10.28 -37.94 -1.76
C PRO A 54 11.14 -38.97 -2.52
N ASN A 55 12.23 -38.52 -3.14
CA ASN A 55 13.12 -39.40 -3.93
C ASN A 55 14.31 -39.90 -3.12
N ASN A 56 14.34 -39.69 -1.81
CA ASN A 56 15.43 -40.10 -0.90
C ASN A 56 16.85 -39.75 -1.41
N LYS A 57 16.98 -38.56 -2.02
CA LYS A 57 18.25 -38.01 -2.47
C LYS A 57 19.19 -37.79 -1.30
N LYS A 58 20.50 -38.01 -1.49
CA LYS A 58 21.48 -37.65 -0.47
C LYS A 58 21.63 -36.12 -0.44
N VAL A 59 21.08 -35.49 0.60
CA VAL A 59 21.16 -34.03 0.82
C VAL A 59 22.42 -33.70 1.60
N ASP A 60 23.24 -32.80 1.07
CA ASP A 60 24.47 -32.34 1.70
C ASP A 60 24.21 -31.17 2.64
N SER A 61 23.39 -30.19 2.22
CA SER A 61 22.97 -29.08 3.05
C SER A 61 21.70 -28.40 2.54
N VAL A 62 21.04 -27.62 3.42
CA VAL A 62 19.86 -26.78 3.11
C VAL A 62 20.08 -25.39 3.67
N ALA A 63 19.83 -24.38 2.85
CA ALA A 63 19.82 -22.97 3.28
C ALA A 63 18.42 -22.39 3.10
N PHE A 64 17.86 -21.84 4.18
CA PHE A 64 16.56 -21.16 4.15
C PHE A 64 16.72 -19.64 4.09
N SER A 65 15.82 -18.98 3.34
CA SER A 65 15.68 -17.53 3.35
C SER A 65 14.21 -17.12 3.25
N MET A 66 13.89 -15.91 3.79
CA MET A 66 12.61 -15.24 3.70
C MET A 66 12.83 -13.88 3.04
N ASN A 67 12.16 -13.59 1.93
CA ASN A 67 12.37 -12.36 1.14
C ASN A 67 13.88 -12.05 0.95
N SER A 68 14.64 -13.05 0.51
CA SER A 68 16.11 -13.00 0.30
C SER A 68 16.98 -12.89 1.55
N ARG A 69 16.43 -12.61 2.74
CA ARG A 69 17.18 -12.62 3.99
C ARG A 69 17.33 -14.04 4.53
N ARG A 70 18.54 -14.45 4.85
CA ARG A 70 18.82 -15.78 5.45
C ARG A 70 18.10 -15.91 6.79
N ILE A 71 17.47 -17.07 7.02
CA ILE A 71 16.78 -17.44 8.26
C ILE A 71 17.22 -18.84 8.71
N SER A 72 16.97 -19.18 9.97
CA SER A 72 17.14 -20.54 10.46
C SER A 72 15.91 -21.42 10.13
N ASP A 73 16.03 -22.70 10.30
CA ASP A 73 14.93 -23.68 10.24
C ASP A 73 13.93 -23.53 11.42
N ASN A 74 14.28 -22.72 12.41
CA ASN A 74 13.46 -22.41 13.59
C ASN A 74 13.53 -20.90 13.87
N THR A 75 12.69 -20.11 13.19
CA THR A 75 12.74 -18.64 13.20
C THR A 75 11.55 -18.04 13.92
N PRO A 76 11.74 -17.30 15.05
CA PRO A 76 10.69 -16.53 15.69
C PRO A 76 10.20 -15.40 14.77
N LEU A 77 8.86 -15.21 14.66
CA LEU A 77 8.27 -14.24 13.74
C LEU A 77 7.90 -12.89 14.40
N LYS A 78 8.13 -12.71 15.69
CA LYS A 78 7.73 -11.52 16.46
C LYS A 78 8.25 -10.19 15.89
N SER A 79 9.45 -10.19 15.32
CA SER A 79 10.08 -9.01 14.71
C SER A 79 9.92 -8.94 13.18
N ILE A 80 9.19 -9.87 12.59
CA ILE A 80 8.99 -9.90 11.14
C ILE A 80 7.79 -9.00 10.78
N ALA A 81 7.97 -8.16 9.77
CA ALA A 81 6.88 -7.37 9.20
C ALA A 81 5.78 -8.30 8.68
N LEU A 82 4.52 -7.89 8.87
CA LEU A 82 3.35 -8.67 8.46
C LEU A 82 3.23 -8.76 6.93
N GLY A 83 2.28 -9.58 6.48
CA GLY A 83 1.93 -9.72 5.08
C GLY A 83 2.64 -10.84 4.35
N GLU A 84 2.68 -10.73 3.03
CA GLU A 84 3.19 -11.78 2.15
C GLU A 84 4.72 -11.94 2.28
N LYS A 85 5.17 -13.18 2.36
CA LYS A 85 6.59 -13.55 2.40
C LYS A 85 6.83 -14.74 1.46
N ILE A 86 7.97 -14.70 0.79
CA ILE A 86 8.45 -15.83 0.00
C ILE A 86 9.54 -16.54 0.80
N LEU A 87 9.24 -17.78 1.21
CA LEU A 87 10.23 -18.69 1.75
C LEU A 87 10.94 -19.38 0.58
N LYS A 88 12.25 -19.46 0.68
CA LYS A 88 13.09 -20.15 -0.28
C LYS A 88 13.98 -21.14 0.47
N ALA A 89 13.96 -22.39 0.04
CA ALA A 89 14.96 -23.40 0.42
C ALA A 89 15.90 -23.65 -0.75
N THR A 90 17.18 -23.50 -0.53
CA THR A 90 18.22 -23.92 -1.47
C THR A 90 18.80 -25.22 -0.96
N VAL A 91 18.59 -26.30 -1.70
CA VAL A 91 19.02 -27.64 -1.35
C VAL A 91 20.24 -28.00 -2.19
N PHE A 92 21.32 -28.43 -1.53
CA PHE A 92 22.54 -28.93 -2.17
C PHE A 92 22.56 -30.45 -1.99
N PHE A 93 22.75 -31.18 -3.09
CA PHE A 93 22.70 -32.63 -3.11
C PHE A 93 23.42 -33.17 -4.35
N GLU A 94 24.19 -34.23 -4.20
CA GLU A 94 24.82 -34.93 -5.32
C GLU A 94 25.52 -33.96 -6.32
N ASP A 95 26.29 -33.00 -5.83
CA ASP A 95 26.98 -31.94 -6.61
C ASP A 95 26.01 -31.02 -7.41
N LYS A 96 24.72 -31.00 -7.06
CA LYS A 96 23.66 -30.19 -7.68
C LYS A 96 23.06 -29.23 -6.68
N ARG A 97 22.29 -28.26 -7.21
CA ARG A 97 21.51 -27.30 -6.43
C ARG A 97 20.11 -27.23 -6.98
N GLU A 98 19.11 -27.32 -6.09
CA GLU A 98 17.70 -27.08 -6.40
C GLU A 98 17.11 -26.05 -5.46
N VAL A 99 16.09 -25.30 -5.93
CA VAL A 99 15.40 -24.26 -5.17
C VAL A 99 13.93 -24.64 -5.06
N ALA A 100 13.43 -24.73 -3.83
CA ALA A 100 12.02 -24.82 -3.53
C ALA A 100 11.51 -23.48 -2.97
N LEU A 101 10.32 -23.05 -3.38
CA LEU A 101 9.67 -21.81 -2.95
C LEU A 101 8.33 -22.13 -2.27
N LEU A 102 7.99 -21.34 -1.25
CA LEU A 102 6.69 -21.38 -0.59
C LEU A 102 6.25 -19.94 -0.26
N LYS A 103 5.10 -19.52 -0.80
CA LYS A 103 4.49 -18.26 -0.45
C LYS A 103 3.67 -18.42 0.84
N ILE A 104 3.91 -17.54 1.80
CA ILE A 104 3.21 -17.51 3.09
C ILE A 104 2.70 -16.13 3.41
N ILE A 105 1.79 -16.04 4.37
CA ILE A 105 1.25 -14.79 4.91
C ILE A 105 1.49 -14.79 6.43
N VAL A 106 2.21 -13.78 6.90
CA VAL A 106 2.37 -13.51 8.33
C VAL A 106 1.28 -12.53 8.76
N VAL A 107 0.43 -12.94 9.71
CA VAL A 107 -0.66 -12.12 10.24
C VAL A 107 -0.38 -11.62 11.65
N ASN A 108 -1.08 -10.56 12.08
CA ASN A 108 -1.01 -10.08 13.45
C ASN A 108 -1.55 -11.15 14.42
N SER A 109 -0.89 -11.35 15.54
CA SER A 109 -1.41 -12.24 16.61
C SER A 109 -2.59 -11.63 17.35
N ASN A 110 -2.69 -10.31 17.42
CA ASN A 110 -3.70 -9.61 18.19
C ASN A 110 -4.86 -9.17 17.31
N THR A 111 -6.08 -9.29 17.85
CA THR A 111 -7.24 -8.63 17.27
C THR A 111 -7.14 -7.13 17.53
N PRO A 112 -7.37 -6.27 16.53
CA PRO A 112 -7.37 -4.82 16.73
C PRO A 112 -8.35 -4.41 17.82
N LYS A 113 -7.96 -3.45 18.66
CA LYS A 113 -8.86 -2.80 19.60
C LYS A 113 -9.88 -1.95 18.85
N LEU A 114 -11.09 -1.85 19.38
CA LEU A 114 -12.09 -0.93 18.86
C LEU A 114 -12.15 0.28 19.80
N TYR A 115 -11.95 1.47 19.23
CA TYR A 115 -12.09 2.74 19.92
C TYR A 115 -13.31 3.49 19.41
N ASN A 116 -13.96 4.22 20.31
CA ASN A 116 -14.97 5.22 20.00
C ASN A 116 -14.33 6.61 20.00
N TYR A 117 -15.04 7.60 19.48
CA TYR A 117 -14.65 8.99 19.52
C TYR A 117 -15.59 9.81 20.42
N GLU A 118 -15.11 10.97 20.85
CA GLU A 118 -15.91 12.01 21.47
C GLU A 118 -15.85 13.26 20.60
N LEU A 119 -17.02 13.82 20.24
CA LEU A 119 -17.10 15.06 19.48
C LEU A 119 -16.89 16.24 20.42
N VAL A 120 -15.73 16.87 20.36
CA VAL A 120 -15.36 18.02 21.18
C VAL A 120 -15.83 19.33 20.55
N ASN A 121 -15.56 19.53 19.25
CA ASN A 121 -15.90 20.73 18.50
C ASN A 121 -16.31 20.41 17.07
N THR A 122 -17.03 21.37 16.45
CA THR A 122 -17.36 21.36 15.03
C THR A 122 -17.02 22.73 14.45
N TYR A 123 -16.35 22.75 13.32
CA TYR A 123 -15.94 24.00 12.65
C TYR A 123 -16.56 24.08 11.27
N PRO A 124 -16.81 25.31 10.75
CA PRO A 124 -17.31 25.48 9.40
C PRO A 124 -16.27 25.00 8.39
N HIS A 125 -16.74 24.37 7.31
CA HIS A 125 -15.89 23.93 6.21
C HIS A 125 -16.58 24.24 4.87
N ASP A 126 -15.80 24.47 3.82
CA ASP A 126 -16.31 24.72 2.48
C ASP A 126 -16.91 23.43 1.90
N ILE A 127 -18.22 23.39 1.69
CA ILE A 127 -18.96 22.22 1.18
C ILE A 127 -18.60 21.86 -0.26
N THR A 128 -17.85 22.71 -0.97
CA THR A 128 -17.31 22.42 -2.31
C THR A 128 -15.94 21.78 -2.26
N SER A 129 -15.30 21.72 -1.11
CA SER A 129 -14.03 21.01 -0.93
C SER A 129 -14.26 19.51 -1.02
N TYR A 130 -13.60 18.88 -1.95
CA TYR A 130 -13.47 17.43 -2.01
C TYR A 130 -12.15 17.04 -1.33
N THR A 131 -12.15 17.11 0.01
CA THR A 131 -10.95 16.96 0.83
C THR A 131 -10.29 15.60 0.65
N GLN A 132 -8.99 15.64 0.35
CA GLN A 132 -8.16 14.44 0.17
C GLN A 132 -7.00 14.37 1.15
N GLY A 133 -6.63 15.49 1.76
CA GLY A 133 -5.62 15.51 2.81
C GLY A 133 -5.73 16.76 3.66
N LEU A 134 -5.44 16.60 4.95
CA LEU A 134 -5.37 17.66 5.94
C LEU A 134 -4.10 17.49 6.77
N GLU A 135 -3.43 18.57 7.14
CA GLU A 135 -2.35 18.55 8.13
C GLU A 135 -2.20 19.90 8.81
N PHE A 136 -2.00 19.91 10.12
CA PHE A 136 -1.60 21.10 10.84
C PHE A 136 -0.10 21.34 10.78
N TYR A 137 0.31 22.52 10.35
CA TYR A 137 1.70 22.92 10.39
C TYR A 137 1.84 24.34 10.97
N LYS A 138 2.60 24.47 12.08
CA LYS A 138 2.78 25.74 12.79
C LYS A 138 1.47 26.47 13.11
N GLY A 139 0.42 25.71 13.45
CA GLY A 139 -0.89 26.27 13.85
C GLY A 139 -1.83 26.65 12.70
N VAL A 140 -1.43 26.45 11.46
CA VAL A 140 -2.24 26.65 10.24
C VAL A 140 -2.69 25.28 9.73
N LEU A 141 -3.95 25.16 9.32
CA LEU A 141 -4.46 23.97 8.66
C LEU A 141 -4.20 24.04 7.16
N TYR A 142 -3.55 23.03 6.62
CA TYR A 142 -3.37 22.87 5.18
C TYR A 142 -4.33 21.82 4.65
N GLU A 143 -4.90 22.09 3.49
CA GLU A 143 -5.87 21.22 2.83
C GLU A 143 -5.49 20.97 1.38
N SER A 144 -5.51 19.70 0.99
CA SER A 144 -5.50 19.24 -0.40
C SER A 144 -6.88 18.78 -0.81
N THR A 145 -7.40 19.29 -1.94
CA THR A 145 -8.69 18.85 -2.49
C THR A 145 -8.53 18.14 -3.82
N GLY A 146 -9.42 17.19 -4.09
CA GLY A 146 -9.48 16.43 -5.34
C GLY A 146 -10.40 17.06 -6.39
N GLN A 147 -10.69 16.30 -7.43
CA GLN A 147 -11.47 16.55 -8.63
C GLN A 147 -10.68 17.23 -9.77
N TYR A 148 -10.73 16.62 -10.95
CA TYR A 148 -10.07 17.17 -12.15
C TYR A 148 -10.63 18.55 -12.52
N GLY A 149 -9.74 19.52 -12.67
CA GLY A 149 -10.10 20.90 -12.95
C GLY A 149 -10.55 21.72 -11.74
N GLU A 150 -10.69 21.10 -10.56
CA GLU A 150 -11.15 21.74 -9.31
C GLU A 150 -10.20 21.54 -8.12
N SER A 151 -9.17 20.73 -8.29
CA SER A 151 -8.18 20.41 -7.25
C SER A 151 -7.42 21.63 -6.78
N LYS A 152 -7.23 21.76 -5.47
CA LYS A 152 -6.60 22.93 -4.82
C LYS A 152 -5.63 22.50 -3.74
N LEU A 153 -4.70 23.41 -3.45
CA LEU A 153 -3.91 23.41 -2.23
C LEU A 153 -4.22 24.69 -1.47
N ARG A 154 -4.59 24.58 -0.19
CA ARG A 154 -5.03 25.69 0.63
C ARG A 154 -4.30 25.74 1.97
N ALA A 155 -4.18 26.94 2.53
CA ALA A 155 -3.91 27.19 3.95
C ALA A 155 -5.11 27.89 4.55
N LEU A 156 -5.59 27.44 5.69
CA LEU A 156 -6.86 27.83 6.28
C LEU A 156 -6.71 28.25 7.76
N ASP A 157 -7.42 29.30 8.15
CA ASP A 157 -7.88 29.42 9.54
C ASP A 157 -9.14 28.55 9.68
N TYR A 158 -8.95 27.36 10.24
CA TYR A 158 -10.00 26.34 10.35
C TYR A 158 -11.17 26.77 11.24
N LYS A 159 -10.96 27.70 12.19
CA LYS A 159 -12.01 28.15 13.12
C LYS A 159 -13.12 28.91 12.42
N ASN A 160 -12.74 29.71 11.42
CA ASN A 160 -13.65 30.58 10.67
C ASN A 160 -13.79 30.17 9.21
N ASN A 161 -13.11 29.09 8.80
CA ASN A 161 -12.97 28.66 7.40
C ASN A 161 -12.45 29.80 6.48
N THR A 162 -11.54 30.62 7.00
CA THR A 162 -10.94 31.69 6.22
C THR A 162 -9.78 31.17 5.41
N ILE A 163 -9.82 31.34 4.10
CA ILE A 163 -8.72 30.96 3.20
C ILE A 163 -7.59 31.98 3.35
N LEU A 164 -6.46 31.55 3.88
CA LEU A 164 -5.25 32.36 4.03
C LEU A 164 -4.42 32.35 2.73
N LYS A 165 -4.37 31.19 2.08
CA LYS A 165 -3.74 30.99 0.76
C LYS A 165 -4.49 29.93 -0.03
N ASN A 166 -4.47 30.05 -1.35
CA ASN A 166 -5.06 29.10 -2.27
C ASN A 166 -4.30 29.10 -3.59
N ILE A 167 -4.01 27.93 -4.10
CA ILE A 167 -3.62 27.71 -5.50
C ILE A 167 -4.49 26.61 -6.10
N GLU A 168 -4.77 26.73 -7.38
CA GLU A 168 -5.44 25.70 -8.17
C GLU A 168 -4.39 24.83 -8.86
N LEU A 169 -4.60 23.51 -8.83
CA LEU A 169 -3.76 22.60 -9.58
C LEU A 169 -4.08 22.71 -11.07
N SER A 170 -3.11 22.30 -11.90
CA SER A 170 -3.39 22.13 -13.33
C SER A 170 -4.59 21.21 -13.53
N PRO A 171 -5.51 21.49 -14.48
CA PRO A 171 -6.75 20.73 -14.68
C PRO A 171 -6.55 19.23 -14.93
N GLY A 172 -5.36 18.82 -15.35
CA GLY A 172 -5.01 17.40 -15.54
C GLY A 172 -4.58 16.68 -14.27
N TYR A 173 -4.60 17.33 -13.10
CA TYR A 173 -4.27 16.71 -11.83
C TYR A 173 -5.51 16.54 -10.96
N PHE A 174 -5.60 15.36 -10.36
CA PHE A 174 -6.49 15.10 -9.24
C PHE A 174 -5.64 15.15 -7.97
N GLY A 175 -5.81 16.20 -7.14
CA GLY A 175 -5.07 16.34 -5.88
C GLY A 175 -5.50 15.29 -4.87
N GLU A 176 -4.53 14.75 -4.14
CA GLU A 176 -4.69 13.70 -3.13
C GLU A 176 -4.05 14.12 -1.80
N GLY A 177 -3.68 13.20 -0.94
CA GLY A 177 -3.09 13.47 0.36
C GLY A 177 -1.94 14.46 0.33
N LEU A 178 -1.75 15.18 1.42
CA LEU A 178 -0.63 16.11 1.59
C LEU A 178 0.10 15.86 2.91
N THR A 179 1.36 16.28 2.98
CA THR A 179 2.10 16.38 4.24
C THR A 179 3.16 17.47 4.18
N LEU A 180 3.57 17.99 5.33
CA LEU A 180 4.52 19.09 5.43
C LEU A 180 5.80 18.66 6.17
N LEU A 181 6.95 18.95 5.56
CA LEU A 181 8.25 18.66 6.15
C LEU A 181 9.28 19.73 5.73
N LYS A 182 10.02 20.29 6.70
CA LYS A 182 11.12 21.25 6.45
C LYS A 182 10.68 22.44 5.58
N ASP A 183 9.54 23.06 5.94
CA ASP A 183 8.95 24.22 5.25
C ASP A 183 8.58 23.96 3.77
N LYS A 184 8.35 22.70 3.41
CA LYS A 184 7.82 22.27 2.11
C LYS A 184 6.52 21.51 2.27
N ILE A 185 5.63 21.69 1.30
CA ILE A 185 4.39 20.93 1.16
C ILE A 185 4.60 19.87 0.09
N TYR A 186 4.23 18.64 0.40
CA TYR A 186 4.25 17.51 -0.53
C TYR A 186 2.80 17.09 -0.74
N GLN A 187 2.28 17.30 -1.95
CA GLN A 187 0.91 16.96 -2.33
C GLN A 187 0.93 15.84 -3.36
N LEU A 188 0.21 14.76 -3.10
CA LEU A 188 0.09 13.68 -4.06
C LEU A 188 -0.91 14.03 -5.18
N THR A 189 -0.81 13.31 -6.29
CA THR A 189 -1.82 13.22 -7.33
C THR A 189 -2.28 11.78 -7.47
N TRP A 190 -3.54 11.56 -7.89
CA TRP A 190 -4.13 10.23 -7.94
C TRP A 190 -3.42 9.30 -8.93
N GLN A 191 -3.65 9.46 -10.23
CA GLN A 191 -3.20 8.54 -11.30
C GLN A 191 -2.06 9.11 -12.17
N GLU A 192 -1.64 10.34 -11.91
CA GLU A 192 -0.61 11.02 -12.71
C GLU A 192 0.82 10.55 -12.38
N GLY A 193 0.96 9.61 -11.42
CA GLY A 193 2.21 8.95 -11.09
C GLY A 193 3.27 9.87 -10.49
N ARG A 194 2.84 10.98 -9.86
CA ARG A 194 3.74 11.97 -9.26
C ARG A 194 3.12 12.70 -8.08
N GLY A 195 3.99 13.23 -7.22
CA GLY A 195 3.64 14.22 -6.21
C GLY A 195 4.24 15.58 -6.54
N LEU A 196 3.59 16.64 -6.10
CA LEU A 196 3.95 18.03 -6.30
C LEU A 196 4.63 18.57 -5.03
N ILE A 197 5.57 19.50 -5.18
CA ILE A 197 6.31 20.08 -4.07
C ILE A 197 6.17 21.59 -4.12
N TYR A 198 5.82 22.21 -2.99
CA TYR A 198 5.65 23.66 -2.88
C TYR A 198 6.41 24.21 -1.68
N ASP A 199 6.81 25.47 -1.75
CA ASP A 199 7.24 26.24 -0.58
C ASP A 199 6.05 26.58 0.30
N VAL A 200 6.15 26.38 1.60
CA VAL A 200 5.03 26.57 2.56
C VAL A 200 4.63 28.04 2.68
N ASN A 201 5.56 28.98 2.50
CA ASN A 201 5.30 30.40 2.70
C ASN A 201 4.76 31.06 1.43
N SER A 202 5.31 30.75 0.26
CA SER A 202 4.90 31.38 -1.00
C SER A 202 3.84 30.59 -1.78
N PHE A 203 3.75 29.27 -1.58
CA PHE A 203 3.05 28.30 -2.43
C PHE A 203 3.62 28.20 -3.84
N GLU A 204 4.83 28.73 -4.05
CA GLU A 204 5.53 28.53 -5.32
C GLU A 204 5.92 27.08 -5.52
N SER A 205 5.80 26.59 -6.75
CA SER A 205 6.20 25.23 -7.10
C SER A 205 7.72 25.08 -7.01
N LEU A 206 8.17 24.13 -6.21
CA LEU A 206 9.59 23.74 -6.10
C LEU A 206 9.92 22.53 -6.99
N GLY A 207 8.92 21.94 -7.66
CA GLY A 207 9.09 20.79 -8.53
C GLY A 207 8.10 19.66 -8.26
N ASN A 208 8.50 18.47 -8.64
CA ASN A 208 7.69 17.27 -8.43
C ASN A 208 8.60 16.04 -8.26
N PHE A 209 8.04 14.94 -7.75
CA PHE A 209 8.69 13.65 -7.67
C PHE A 209 7.82 12.56 -8.31
N LYS A 210 8.44 11.53 -8.86
CA LYS A 210 7.74 10.41 -9.49
C LYS A 210 7.49 9.31 -8.47
N TYR A 211 6.36 8.62 -8.61
CA TYR A 211 6.14 7.37 -7.89
C TYR A 211 7.03 6.26 -8.45
N GLY A 212 7.37 5.30 -7.62
CA GLY A 212 8.20 4.16 -7.98
C GLY A 212 7.38 2.95 -8.42
N GLN A 213 7.20 2.00 -7.52
CA GLN A 213 6.42 0.78 -7.75
C GLN A 213 4.91 1.00 -7.59
N SER A 214 4.50 1.92 -6.71
CA SER A 214 3.11 2.32 -6.57
C SER A 214 2.63 3.01 -7.85
N LYS A 215 1.35 2.82 -8.21
CA LYS A 215 0.78 3.39 -9.44
C LYS A 215 -0.03 4.65 -9.18
N GLU A 216 -0.58 4.75 -7.99
CA GLU A 216 -1.45 5.83 -7.55
C GLU A 216 -0.89 6.48 -6.28
N GLY A 217 -1.31 7.69 -6.01
CA GLY A 217 -1.10 8.37 -4.74
C GLY A 217 -2.43 8.62 -4.08
N TRP A 218 -2.60 8.19 -2.82
CA TRP A 218 -3.81 8.40 -2.04
C TRP A 218 -3.50 9.25 -0.81
N GLY A 219 -2.90 8.72 0.23
CA GLY A 219 -2.50 9.44 1.43
C GLY A 219 -1.01 9.52 1.60
N ILE A 220 -0.54 10.52 2.33
CA ILE A 220 0.87 10.68 2.70
C ILE A 220 0.99 11.34 4.06
N CYS A 221 1.86 10.81 4.91
CA CYS A 221 2.29 11.46 6.15
C CYS A 221 3.80 11.32 6.34
N ASN A 222 4.36 11.96 7.35
CA ASN A 222 5.78 11.84 7.66
C ASN A 222 6.05 11.74 9.17
N ASN A 223 7.18 11.14 9.54
CA ASN A 223 7.65 11.07 10.93
C ASN A 223 8.84 11.99 11.22
N GLY A 224 9.10 12.95 10.33
CA GLY A 224 10.24 13.86 10.39
C GLY A 224 11.51 13.34 9.71
N SER A 225 11.61 12.03 9.44
CA SER A 225 12.79 11.39 8.83
C SER A 225 12.49 10.61 7.54
N GLN A 226 11.27 10.18 7.34
CA GLN A 226 10.80 9.47 6.14
C GLN A 226 9.32 9.72 5.91
N PHE A 227 8.85 9.49 4.69
CA PHE A 227 7.44 9.56 4.34
C PHE A 227 6.81 8.18 4.29
N TYR A 228 5.51 8.13 4.55
CA TYR A 228 4.64 6.98 4.37
C TYR A 228 3.54 7.35 3.38
N LYS A 229 3.34 6.53 2.35
CA LYS A 229 2.42 6.80 1.25
C LYS A 229 1.52 5.60 0.99
N THR A 230 0.23 5.82 0.81
CA THR A 230 -0.75 4.82 0.37
C THR A 230 -1.05 4.92 -1.12
N ASP A 231 -1.57 3.83 -1.69
CA ASP A 231 -1.98 3.70 -3.09
C ASP A 231 -3.30 2.89 -3.24
N GLY A 232 -4.10 2.82 -2.15
CA GLY A 232 -5.34 2.06 -2.08
C GLY A 232 -5.17 0.55 -1.86
N SER A 233 -3.95 0.01 -1.97
CA SER A 233 -3.66 -1.38 -1.63
C SER A 233 -3.50 -1.57 -0.12
N GLU A 234 -3.00 -2.74 0.30
CA GLU A 234 -2.52 -2.98 1.66
C GLU A 234 -1.13 -2.46 1.93
N ASN A 235 -0.41 -1.99 0.90
CA ASN A 235 0.94 -1.47 1.04
C ASN A 235 0.90 -0.03 1.56
N ILE A 236 1.81 0.26 2.48
CA ILE A 236 2.19 1.61 2.88
C ILE A 236 3.65 1.74 2.47
N TRP A 237 3.90 2.51 1.43
CA TRP A 237 5.21 2.76 0.86
C TRP A 237 6.02 3.67 1.75
N ILE A 238 7.29 3.35 1.95
CA ILE A 238 8.24 4.14 2.74
C ILE A 238 9.15 4.84 1.75
N LEU A 239 9.10 6.19 1.77
CA LEU A 239 9.91 7.01 0.88
C LEU A 239 11.05 7.67 1.67
N ASN A 240 12.20 7.76 1.03
CA ASN A 240 13.33 8.54 1.51
C ASN A 240 12.96 10.03 1.59
N SER A 241 13.28 10.70 2.70
CA SER A 241 12.88 12.10 2.90
C SER A 241 13.66 13.12 2.05
N GLU A 242 14.76 12.71 1.43
CA GLU A 242 15.60 13.59 0.60
C GLU A 242 15.39 13.33 -0.88
N THR A 243 15.39 12.05 -1.29
CA THR A 243 15.24 11.66 -2.71
C THR A 243 13.80 11.46 -3.13
N LEU A 244 12.87 11.22 -2.18
CA LEU A 244 11.45 10.88 -2.38
C LEU A 244 11.25 9.56 -3.14
N GLU A 245 12.28 8.73 -3.22
CA GLU A 245 12.21 7.41 -3.82
C GLU A 245 11.55 6.41 -2.86
N GLU A 246 10.71 5.53 -3.40
CA GLU A 246 10.13 4.41 -2.68
C GLU A 246 11.19 3.35 -2.39
N GLU A 247 11.70 3.30 -1.16
CA GLU A 247 12.77 2.38 -0.77
C GLU A 247 12.23 1.02 -0.29
N ASN A 248 11.06 1.02 0.33
CA ASN A 248 10.46 -0.16 0.95
C ASN A 248 8.96 0.01 1.13
N PHE A 249 8.30 -0.98 1.71
CA PHE A 249 6.91 -0.90 2.15
C PHE A 249 6.64 -1.81 3.35
N ILE A 250 5.61 -1.48 4.11
CA ILE A 250 4.97 -2.37 5.07
C ILE A 250 3.59 -2.74 4.56
N GLN A 251 3.05 -3.87 5.02
CA GLN A 251 1.72 -4.33 4.62
C GLN A 251 0.77 -4.29 5.83
N ALA A 252 -0.36 -3.64 5.66
CA ALA A 252 -1.35 -3.46 6.71
C ALA A 252 -2.18 -4.73 6.92
N TYR A 253 -1.99 -5.40 8.07
CA TYR A 253 -2.64 -6.66 8.38
C TYR A 253 -3.25 -6.69 9.79
N THR A 254 -4.41 -7.31 9.89
CA THR A 254 -5.03 -7.75 11.15
C THR A 254 -4.68 -9.21 11.42
N ASN A 255 -5.26 -9.78 12.47
CA ASN A 255 -5.23 -11.23 12.74
C ASN A 255 -6.07 -12.07 11.76
N LYS A 256 -6.92 -11.43 10.95
CA LYS A 256 -7.79 -12.09 9.96
C LYS A 256 -7.30 -11.96 8.52
N GLY A 257 -6.39 -11.02 8.24
CA GLY A 257 -5.87 -10.78 6.88
C GLY A 257 -5.55 -9.32 6.63
N LYS A 258 -5.30 -9.01 5.37
CA LYS A 258 -4.91 -7.68 4.89
C LYS A 258 -6.04 -6.66 4.99
N LEU A 259 -5.66 -5.40 5.20
CA LEU A 259 -6.53 -4.25 5.09
C LEU A 259 -6.16 -3.45 3.85
N THR A 260 -7.10 -3.30 2.93
CA THR A 260 -6.97 -2.53 1.69
C THR A 260 -7.80 -1.26 1.73
N ASN A 261 -7.70 -0.45 0.70
CA ASN A 261 -8.36 0.84 0.55
C ASN A 261 -7.94 1.82 1.65
N LEU A 262 -6.67 1.73 2.07
CA LEU A 262 -6.06 2.74 2.92
C LEU A 262 -5.93 4.02 2.10
N ASN A 263 -6.45 5.11 2.65
CA ASN A 263 -6.51 6.40 1.97
C ASN A 263 -5.62 7.41 2.70
N GLU A 264 -6.14 8.52 3.09
CA GLU A 264 -5.41 9.59 3.74
C GLU A 264 -4.75 9.13 5.04
N LEU A 265 -3.57 9.66 5.33
CA LEU A 265 -2.69 9.26 6.41
C LEU A 265 -2.31 10.43 7.30
N GLU A 266 -2.26 10.18 8.62
CA GLU A 266 -1.69 11.09 9.60
C GLU A 266 -0.70 10.37 10.53
N TRP A 267 0.38 11.05 10.92
CA TRP A 267 1.36 10.54 11.87
C TRP A 267 1.12 11.11 13.26
N VAL A 268 0.68 10.28 14.19
CA VAL A 268 0.40 10.69 15.57
C VAL A 268 1.12 9.76 16.55
N GLU A 269 1.97 10.32 17.43
CA GLU A 269 2.61 9.61 18.55
C GLU A 269 3.24 8.27 18.15
N GLY A 270 3.96 8.23 17.03
CA GLY A 270 4.67 7.04 16.58
C GLY A 270 3.79 5.99 15.91
N LYS A 271 2.58 6.34 15.51
CA LYS A 271 1.64 5.49 14.78
C LYS A 271 1.18 6.18 13.50
N ILE A 272 0.79 5.38 12.53
CA ILE A 272 0.11 5.84 11.31
C ILE A 272 -1.39 5.67 11.53
N TYR A 273 -2.13 6.75 11.42
CA TYR A 273 -3.58 6.74 11.33
C TYR A 273 -3.96 6.76 9.86
N ALA A 274 -4.89 5.92 9.45
CA ALA A 274 -5.27 5.78 8.04
C ALA A 274 -6.78 5.77 7.89
N ASN A 275 -7.33 6.69 7.11
CA ASN A 275 -8.69 6.56 6.63
C ASN A 275 -8.83 5.31 5.77
N ARG A 276 -9.98 4.65 5.86
CA ARG A 276 -10.31 3.57 4.93
C ARG A 276 -11.40 4.05 3.97
N TYR A 277 -11.07 4.14 2.68
CA TYR A 277 -12.00 4.61 1.66
C TYR A 277 -13.35 3.85 1.69
N GLN A 278 -14.44 4.59 1.61
CA GLN A 278 -15.82 4.12 1.72
C GLN A 278 -16.17 3.40 3.03
N LYS A 279 -15.41 3.65 4.09
CA LYS A 279 -15.70 3.14 5.43
C LYS A 279 -15.61 4.27 6.45
N ASN A 280 -16.43 4.19 7.49
CA ASN A 280 -16.46 5.18 8.58
C ASN A 280 -15.50 4.74 9.71
N GLY A 281 -14.26 4.43 9.36
CA GLY A 281 -13.28 3.97 10.34
C GLY A 281 -11.87 4.37 9.97
N VAL A 282 -11.09 4.67 11.01
CA VAL A 282 -9.67 4.98 10.93
C VAL A 282 -8.86 3.85 11.55
N ALA A 283 -7.93 3.29 10.80
CA ALA A 283 -7.02 2.26 11.31
C ALA A 283 -5.81 2.90 12.00
N VAL A 284 -5.42 2.37 13.16
CA VAL A 284 -4.19 2.74 13.85
C VAL A 284 -3.16 1.64 13.59
N ILE A 285 -2.08 2.00 12.90
CA ILE A 285 -1.13 1.08 12.29
C ILE A 285 0.25 1.25 12.94
N ASN A 286 0.89 0.14 13.27
CA ASN A 286 2.26 0.12 13.73
C ASN A 286 3.22 0.25 12.53
N PRO A 287 4.01 1.32 12.42
CA PRO A 287 4.89 1.55 11.27
C PRO A 287 6.06 0.58 11.20
N ALA A 288 6.41 -0.11 12.29
CA ALA A 288 7.52 -1.04 12.31
C ALA A 288 7.20 -2.37 11.60
N ASN A 289 5.93 -2.77 11.55
CA ASN A 289 5.57 -4.09 11.02
C ASN A 289 4.24 -4.16 10.25
N GLY A 290 3.47 -3.07 10.18
CA GLY A 290 2.17 -3.01 9.49
C GLY A 290 0.99 -3.60 10.28
N ALA A 291 1.17 -3.88 11.57
CA ALA A 291 0.08 -4.39 12.40
C ALA A 291 -1.01 -3.34 12.60
N ILE A 292 -2.25 -3.68 12.29
CA ILE A 292 -3.42 -2.91 12.72
C ILE A 292 -3.61 -3.18 14.21
N GLU A 293 -3.32 -2.17 15.03
CA GLU A 293 -3.41 -2.28 16.49
C GLU A 293 -4.79 -1.90 17.02
N ALA A 294 -5.44 -0.93 16.34
CA ALA A 294 -6.79 -0.49 16.68
C ALA A 294 -7.55 0.00 15.44
N VAL A 295 -8.85 0.16 15.61
CA VAL A 295 -9.75 0.86 14.68
C VAL A 295 -10.58 1.84 15.51
N ILE A 296 -10.68 3.08 15.04
CA ILE A 296 -11.60 4.08 15.59
C ILE A 296 -12.87 4.04 14.75
N ASP A 297 -14.01 3.83 15.40
CA ASP A 297 -15.32 3.74 14.73
C ASP A 297 -15.98 5.13 14.68
N PHE A 298 -16.17 5.66 13.48
CA PHE A 298 -16.83 6.94 13.19
C PHE A 298 -18.18 6.76 12.52
N LYS A 299 -18.83 5.60 12.65
CA LYS A 299 -20.09 5.27 11.94
C LYS A 299 -21.17 6.34 12.10
N ASP A 300 -21.26 6.98 13.28
CA ASP A 300 -22.30 7.96 13.60
C ASP A 300 -21.85 9.41 13.28
N LEU A 301 -20.62 9.63 12.79
CA LEU A 301 -20.11 10.99 12.56
C LEU A 301 -20.85 11.68 11.42
N LYS A 302 -21.28 10.94 10.41
CA LYS A 302 -22.05 11.49 9.29
C LYS A 302 -23.38 12.15 9.74
N ASP A 303 -23.96 11.68 10.83
CA ASP A 303 -25.20 12.22 11.40
C ASP A 303 -24.96 13.50 12.21
N LYS A 304 -23.71 13.85 12.47
CA LYS A 304 -23.30 15.05 13.23
C LYS A 304 -22.98 16.25 12.34
N VAL A 305 -22.94 16.08 11.03
CA VAL A 305 -22.64 17.14 10.06
C VAL A 305 -23.87 17.51 9.25
N ARG A 306 -23.86 18.72 8.66
CA ARG A 306 -24.95 19.17 7.79
C ARG A 306 -25.00 18.28 6.54
N ILE A 307 -26.15 17.65 6.31
CA ILE A 307 -26.40 16.84 5.11
C ILE A 307 -26.57 17.78 3.91
N HIS A 308 -25.86 17.49 2.82
CA HIS A 308 -25.97 18.16 1.53
C HIS A 308 -25.65 17.18 0.38
N PRO A 309 -26.04 17.49 -0.88
CA PRO A 309 -25.87 16.55 -2.00
C PRO A 309 -24.42 16.11 -2.28
N GLY A 310 -23.45 16.95 -1.94
CA GLY A 310 -22.02 16.63 -2.11
C GLY A 310 -21.37 15.93 -0.89
N LEU A 311 -22.14 15.59 0.15
CA LEU A 311 -21.59 14.85 1.30
C LEU A 311 -21.27 13.41 0.92
N ASP A 312 -19.99 13.07 0.89
CA ASP A 312 -19.49 11.77 0.44
C ASP A 312 -18.88 10.97 1.61
N VAL A 313 -17.65 10.53 1.49
CA VAL A 313 -16.96 9.66 2.44
C VAL A 313 -16.22 10.46 3.52
N LEU A 314 -15.96 9.82 4.65
CA LEU A 314 -15.02 10.32 5.66
C LEU A 314 -13.62 10.34 5.07
N ASN A 315 -12.98 11.51 5.03
CA ASN A 315 -11.61 11.65 4.55
C ASN A 315 -10.95 12.90 5.16
N GLY A 316 -9.59 12.85 5.26
CA GLY A 316 -8.79 13.90 5.88
C GLY A 316 -8.71 13.79 7.41
N MET A 317 -7.48 13.86 7.93
CA MET A 317 -7.14 13.92 9.36
C MET A 317 -6.03 14.93 9.56
N ALA A 318 -6.04 15.65 10.72
CA ALA A 318 -5.01 16.61 11.07
C ALA A 318 -4.86 16.75 12.59
#